data_8fed0a4883311fb07291f185019c8c5e
#
_entry.id   8fed0a4883311fb07291f185019c8c5e
#
_cell.length_a   1.000
_cell.length_b   1.000
_cell.length_c   1.000
_cell.angle_alpha   90.00
_cell.angle_beta   90.00
_cell.angle_gamma   90.00
#
_symmetry.space_group_name_H-M   'P 1'
#
loop_
_entity.id
_entity.type
_entity.pdbx_description
1 polymer ?
#
loop_
_entity_poly.entity_id
_entity_poly.type
_entity_poly.pdbx_seq_one_letter_code
_entity_poly.pdbx_strand_id
1 'polypeptide(L)'
;MKRYLIILILALIPVSLSAHKHTDAFFETFNKVQGYQSIVYGKRMLEMMKDDASTDVKSLLDRIRSIRIISCDRPEDQIVRRSRINADNDNYEIISQINENGSSSYFYILEKGRKSKDVSFLMIVSGPQGSAVMEIIGDFNVKDISKLSVIGQKR
;
A
#
# COMPACT_ATOMS: atom_id res chain seq x y z
N MET A 1 -7.33 4.53 -48.96
CA MET A 1 -6.25 3.87 -48.24
C MET A 1 -5.73 4.63 -47.02
N LYS A 2 -5.68 5.92 -46.99
CA LYS A 2 -5.20 6.71 -45.84
C LYS A 2 -6.09 6.63 -44.59
N ARG A 3 -7.37 6.32 -44.71
CA ARG A 3 -8.33 6.23 -43.58
C ARG A 3 -8.14 4.96 -42.73
N TYR A 4 -7.68 3.88 -43.31
CA TYR A 4 -7.48 2.60 -42.58
C TYR A 4 -6.16 2.57 -41.81
N LEU A 5 -5.18 3.37 -42.19
CA LEU A 5 -3.90 3.47 -41.50
C LEU A 5 -4.04 4.16 -40.13
N ILE A 6 -4.96 5.12 -40.00
CA ILE A 6 -5.20 5.83 -38.74
C ILE A 6 -5.90 4.92 -37.72
N ILE A 7 -6.78 4.03 -38.17
CA ILE A 7 -7.50 3.09 -37.29
C ILE A 7 -6.54 2.02 -36.73
N LEU A 8 -5.54 1.62 -37.50
CA LEU A 8 -4.56 0.62 -37.06
C LEU A 8 -3.58 1.16 -36.00
N ILE A 9 -3.29 2.46 -36.02
CA ILE A 9 -2.40 3.11 -35.04
C ILE A 9 -3.10 3.29 -33.69
N LEU A 10 -4.42 3.47 -33.65
CA LEU A 10 -5.20 3.60 -32.41
C LEU A 10 -5.31 2.28 -31.63
N ALA A 11 -5.10 1.13 -32.28
CA ALA A 11 -5.20 -0.17 -31.65
C ALA A 11 -3.92 -0.61 -30.89
N LEU A 12 -2.85 0.18 -30.93
CA LEU A 12 -1.55 -0.10 -30.32
C LEU A 12 -1.22 0.72 -29.08
N ILE A 13 -2.22 1.37 -28.47
CA ILE A 13 -2.01 1.95 -27.15
C ILE A 13 -2.01 0.80 -26.14
N PRO A 14 -0.86 0.44 -25.54
CA PRO A 14 -0.87 -0.53 -24.48
C PRO A 14 -1.68 0.09 -23.33
N VAL A 15 -2.87 -0.44 -23.08
CA VAL A 15 -3.57 -0.18 -21.84
C VAL A 15 -2.70 -0.80 -20.76
N SER A 16 -1.87 0.02 -20.15
CA SER A 16 -1.13 -0.36 -18.95
C SER A 16 -2.17 -0.58 -17.86
N LEU A 17 -2.69 -1.81 -17.74
CA LEU A 17 -3.51 -2.21 -16.61
C LEU A 17 -2.62 -2.13 -15.37
N SER A 18 -2.70 -1.01 -14.67
CA SER A 18 -2.09 -0.88 -13.35
C SER A 18 -2.79 -1.86 -12.42
N ALA A 19 -2.03 -2.80 -11.86
CA ALA A 19 -2.55 -3.78 -10.91
C ALA A 19 -3.12 -3.13 -9.63
N HIS A 20 -2.81 -1.85 -9.39
CA HIS A 20 -3.20 -1.07 -8.20
C HIS A 20 -4.13 0.11 -8.52
N LYS A 21 -4.88 0.03 -9.58
CA LYS A 21 -5.67 1.18 -10.08
C LYS A 21 -6.59 1.79 -9.03
N HIS A 22 -7.32 0.96 -8.29
CA HIS A 22 -8.28 1.41 -7.28
C HIS A 22 -7.59 1.86 -5.99
N THR A 23 -6.55 1.14 -5.57
CA THR A 23 -5.74 1.49 -4.40
C THR A 23 -4.97 2.78 -4.63
N ASP A 24 -4.38 3.00 -5.81
CA ASP A 24 -3.72 4.24 -6.16
C ASP A 24 -4.71 5.42 -6.14
N ALA A 25 -5.89 5.28 -6.73
CA ALA A 25 -6.93 6.29 -6.71
C ALA A 25 -7.41 6.61 -5.28
N PHE A 26 -7.46 5.61 -4.40
CA PHE A 26 -7.77 5.80 -2.99
C PHE A 26 -6.74 6.71 -2.30
N PHE A 27 -5.45 6.41 -2.42
CA PHE A 27 -4.40 7.23 -1.82
C PHE A 27 -4.36 8.65 -2.39
N GLU A 28 -4.54 8.82 -3.69
CA GLU A 28 -4.61 10.14 -4.32
C GLU A 28 -5.81 10.97 -3.84
N THR A 29 -6.96 10.33 -3.65
CA THR A 29 -8.16 10.99 -3.16
C THR A 29 -7.97 11.50 -1.75
N PHE A 30 -7.56 10.63 -0.81
CA PHE A 30 -7.45 10.98 0.59
C PHE A 30 -6.25 11.86 0.93
N ASN A 31 -5.24 11.91 0.07
CA ASN A 31 -4.11 12.84 0.22
C ASN A 31 -4.53 14.32 0.20
N LYS A 32 -5.68 14.64 -0.36
CA LYS A 32 -6.19 16.02 -0.53
C LYS A 32 -7.40 16.35 0.36
N VAL A 33 -7.89 15.37 1.12
CA VAL A 33 -9.09 15.56 1.95
C VAL A 33 -8.71 16.11 3.32
N GLN A 34 -9.33 17.20 3.72
CA GLN A 34 -9.13 17.79 5.06
C GLN A 34 -9.56 16.80 6.16
N GLY A 35 -8.80 16.74 7.23
CA GLY A 35 -9.05 15.84 8.37
C GLY A 35 -8.40 14.47 8.25
N TYR A 36 -7.61 14.24 7.18
CA TYR A 36 -6.75 13.08 7.05
C TYR A 36 -5.29 13.51 7.00
N GLN A 37 -4.43 12.70 7.61
CA GLN A 37 -2.98 12.82 7.48
C GLN A 37 -2.52 11.86 6.37
N SER A 38 -1.66 12.36 5.49
CA SER A 38 -1.07 11.57 4.42
C SER A 38 0.45 11.63 4.52
N ILE A 39 1.08 10.47 4.51
CA ILE A 39 2.54 10.33 4.55
C ILE A 39 2.96 9.41 3.40
N VAL A 40 3.99 9.82 2.67
CA VAL A 40 4.62 9.01 1.63
C VAL A 40 6.12 8.99 1.84
N TYR A 41 6.66 7.80 2.06
CA TYR A 41 8.09 7.56 2.12
C TYR A 41 8.53 6.96 0.77
N GLY A 42 9.19 7.76 -0.04
CA GLY A 42 9.86 7.31 -1.26
C GLY A 42 11.24 6.76 -0.97
N LYS A 43 11.91 6.23 -2.00
CA LYS A 43 13.21 5.55 -1.89
C LYS A 43 14.25 6.37 -1.12
N ARG A 44 14.35 7.66 -1.40
CA ARG A 44 15.34 8.54 -0.73
C ARG A 44 15.12 8.64 0.77
N MET A 45 13.86 8.75 1.22
CA MET A 45 13.54 8.79 2.65
C MET A 45 13.83 7.44 3.32
N LEU A 46 13.49 6.35 2.65
CA LEU A 46 13.80 5.00 3.13
C LEU A 46 15.31 4.76 3.28
N GLU A 47 16.13 5.32 2.39
CA GLU A 47 17.59 5.28 2.50
C GLU A 47 18.09 6.03 3.75
N MET A 48 17.53 7.20 4.05
CA MET A 48 17.88 7.96 5.25
C MET A 48 17.50 7.23 6.55
N MET A 49 16.40 6.47 6.54
CA MET A 49 15.96 5.68 7.70
C MET A 49 16.91 4.51 8.04
N LYS A 50 17.80 4.12 7.13
CA LYS A 50 18.75 3.03 7.37
C LYS A 50 19.83 3.39 8.38
N ASP A 51 20.17 4.65 8.53
CA ASP A 51 21.31 5.06 9.36
C ASP A 51 21.18 4.55 10.80
N ASP A 52 19.97 4.59 11.37
CA ASP A 52 19.67 4.15 12.73
C ASP A 52 19.06 2.73 12.81
N ALA A 53 18.96 2.01 11.68
CA ALA A 53 18.30 0.71 11.63
C ALA A 53 19.26 -0.45 11.91
N SER A 54 18.73 -1.58 12.43
CA SER A 54 19.46 -2.84 12.54
C SER A 54 19.75 -3.43 11.15
N THR A 55 20.74 -4.33 11.06
CA THR A 55 21.15 -4.95 9.78
C THR A 55 19.99 -5.61 9.04
N ASP A 56 19.11 -6.32 9.75
CA ASP A 56 17.95 -7.00 9.16
C ASP A 56 16.94 -6.00 8.59
N VAL A 57 16.72 -4.89 9.31
CA VAL A 57 15.84 -3.81 8.86
C VAL A 57 16.43 -3.07 7.67
N LYS A 58 17.76 -2.80 7.67
CA LYS A 58 18.45 -2.21 6.51
C LYS A 58 18.22 -3.04 5.25
N SER A 59 18.43 -4.35 5.33
CA SER A 59 18.20 -5.28 4.21
C SER A 59 16.75 -5.26 3.71
N LEU A 60 15.78 -5.08 4.58
CA LEU A 60 14.38 -4.96 4.19
C LEU A 60 14.09 -3.60 3.53
N LEU A 61 14.60 -2.50 4.11
CA LEU A 61 14.43 -1.14 3.57
C LEU A 61 15.03 -1.01 2.15
N ASP A 62 16.10 -1.75 1.85
CA ASP A 62 16.70 -1.80 0.50
C ASP A 62 15.74 -2.36 -0.56
N ARG A 63 14.85 -3.26 -0.16
CA ARG A 63 13.89 -3.93 -1.02
C ARG A 63 12.54 -3.21 -1.11
N ILE A 64 12.24 -2.31 -0.16
CA ILE A 64 11.03 -1.48 -0.18
C ILE A 64 11.24 -0.31 -1.14
N ARG A 65 10.24 -0.05 -1.98
CA ARG A 65 10.23 1.08 -2.92
C ARG A 65 9.48 2.28 -2.38
N SER A 66 8.39 2.03 -1.69
CA SER A 66 7.56 3.09 -1.09
C SER A 66 6.71 2.57 0.05
N ILE A 67 6.40 3.47 0.97
CA ILE A 67 5.39 3.29 2.02
C ILE A 67 4.44 4.47 1.90
N ARG A 68 3.13 4.19 1.87
CA ARG A 68 2.07 5.21 1.88
C ARG A 68 1.18 4.99 3.08
N ILE A 69 0.81 6.05 3.76
CA ILE A 69 -0.06 5.99 4.94
C ILE A 69 -1.11 7.09 4.83
N ILE A 70 -2.37 6.73 5.06
CA ILE A 70 -3.47 7.66 5.32
C ILE A 70 -4.01 7.34 6.69
N SER A 71 -4.20 8.34 7.52
CA SER A 71 -4.75 8.16 8.88
C SER A 71 -5.69 9.30 9.27
N CYS A 72 -6.55 9.02 10.24
CA CYS A 72 -7.42 10.00 10.88
C CYS A 72 -7.74 9.58 12.32
N ASP A 73 -8.15 10.54 13.14
CA ASP A 73 -8.46 10.35 14.57
C ASP A 73 -9.90 9.90 14.79
N ARG A 74 -10.53 9.25 13.81
CA ARG A 74 -11.90 8.75 13.88
C ARG A 74 -11.94 7.24 13.70
N PRO A 75 -12.64 6.49 14.59
CA PRO A 75 -12.87 5.07 14.41
C PRO A 75 -13.87 4.82 13.27
N GLU A 76 -13.84 3.62 12.67
CA GLU A 76 -14.79 3.16 11.64
C GLU A 76 -15.01 4.16 10.49
N ASP A 77 -13.96 4.87 10.12
CA ASP A 77 -14.00 5.91 9.12
C ASP A 77 -14.18 5.36 7.71
N GLN A 78 -14.55 6.26 6.79
CA GLN A 78 -14.69 5.95 5.35
C GLN A 78 -13.43 5.35 4.75
N ILE A 79 -12.23 5.68 5.27
CA ILE A 79 -10.97 5.12 4.77
C ILE A 79 -10.93 3.60 4.94
N VAL A 80 -11.42 3.06 6.08
CA VAL A 80 -11.45 1.61 6.32
C VAL A 80 -12.34 0.92 5.30
N ARG A 81 -13.56 1.40 5.12
CA ARG A 81 -14.51 0.79 4.19
C ARG A 81 -14.05 0.90 2.74
N ARG A 82 -13.60 2.10 2.31
CA ARG A 82 -13.16 2.32 0.93
C ARG A 82 -11.89 1.57 0.60
N SER A 83 -10.91 1.52 1.51
CA SER A 83 -9.68 0.77 1.28
C SER A 83 -9.93 -0.73 1.13
N ARG A 84 -10.86 -1.31 1.90
CA ARG A 84 -11.25 -2.72 1.75
C ARG A 84 -11.90 -2.98 0.39
N ILE A 85 -12.87 -2.16 -0.02
CA ILE A 85 -13.51 -2.28 -1.34
C ILE A 85 -12.47 -2.16 -2.46
N ASN A 86 -11.52 -1.23 -2.35
CA ASN A 86 -10.48 -1.05 -3.36
C ASN A 86 -9.48 -2.21 -3.38
N ALA A 87 -9.15 -2.78 -2.22
CA ALA A 87 -8.33 -3.99 -2.15
C ALA A 87 -9.00 -5.16 -2.88
N ASP A 88 -10.30 -5.37 -2.64
CA ASP A 88 -11.07 -6.41 -3.31
C ASP A 88 -11.13 -6.17 -4.85
N ASN A 89 -11.34 -4.92 -5.28
CA ASN A 89 -11.38 -4.55 -6.70
C ASN A 89 -10.03 -4.70 -7.42
N ASP A 90 -8.92 -4.55 -6.69
CA ASP A 90 -7.56 -4.75 -7.21
C ASP A 90 -7.07 -6.19 -7.01
N ASN A 91 -7.95 -7.11 -6.56
CA ASN A 91 -7.66 -8.52 -6.31
C ASN A 91 -6.56 -8.77 -5.27
N TYR A 92 -6.51 -7.97 -4.23
CA TYR A 92 -5.69 -8.29 -3.06
C TYR A 92 -6.25 -9.52 -2.34
N GLU A 93 -5.37 -10.39 -1.90
CA GLU A 93 -5.71 -11.54 -1.07
C GLU A 93 -5.63 -11.14 0.41
N ILE A 94 -6.68 -11.44 1.16
CA ILE A 94 -6.66 -11.25 2.62
C ILE A 94 -5.84 -12.37 3.27
N ILE A 95 -4.81 -12.01 4.03
CA ILE A 95 -3.96 -12.97 4.73
C ILE A 95 -4.26 -13.08 6.22
N SER A 96 -4.84 -12.05 6.80
CA SER A 96 -5.23 -12.06 8.22
C SER A 96 -6.26 -10.99 8.53
N GLN A 97 -7.12 -11.29 9.49
CA GLN A 97 -8.02 -10.34 10.13
C GLN A 97 -7.94 -10.56 11.65
N ILE A 98 -7.73 -9.48 12.40
CA ILE A 98 -7.63 -9.50 13.85
C ILE A 98 -8.67 -8.53 14.39
N ASN A 99 -9.50 -8.99 15.33
CA ASN A 99 -10.45 -8.15 16.06
C ASN A 99 -10.17 -8.33 17.55
N GLU A 100 -9.75 -7.26 18.20
CA GLU A 100 -9.39 -7.28 19.60
C GLU A 100 -9.69 -5.95 20.27
N ASN A 101 -10.34 -5.98 21.44
CA ASN A 101 -10.57 -4.81 22.29
C ASN A 101 -11.20 -3.59 21.57
N GLY A 102 -12.15 -3.83 20.66
CA GLY A 102 -12.79 -2.78 19.86
C GLY A 102 -11.95 -2.23 18.72
N SER A 103 -10.81 -2.86 18.42
CA SER A 103 -9.98 -2.58 17.26
C SER A 103 -10.07 -3.69 16.24
N SER A 104 -9.99 -3.34 14.97
CA SER A 104 -9.95 -4.28 13.83
C SER A 104 -8.73 -4.01 12.99
N SER A 105 -8.04 -5.06 12.58
CA SER A 105 -6.91 -4.99 11.65
C SER A 105 -7.10 -6.00 10.52
N TYR A 106 -6.89 -5.54 9.29
CA TYR A 106 -6.97 -6.35 8.09
C TYR A 106 -5.64 -6.29 7.35
N PHE A 107 -5.15 -7.43 6.94
CA PHE A 107 -3.88 -7.56 6.24
C PHE A 107 -4.12 -8.22 4.89
N TYR A 108 -3.71 -7.53 3.84
CA TYR A 108 -3.88 -7.96 2.46
C TYR A 108 -2.53 -8.00 1.75
N ILE A 109 -2.44 -8.85 0.75
CA ILE A 109 -1.29 -8.94 -0.14
C ILE A 109 -1.73 -8.96 -1.60
N LEU A 110 -0.95 -8.33 -2.45
CA LEU A 110 -1.03 -8.46 -3.90
C LEU A 110 0.34 -8.78 -4.45
N GLU A 111 0.50 -9.98 -4.99
CA GLU A 111 1.69 -10.38 -5.72
C GLU A 111 1.52 -10.01 -7.20
N LYS A 112 2.38 -9.12 -7.68
CA LYS A 112 2.42 -8.79 -9.11
C LYS A 112 3.00 -9.97 -9.85
N GLY A 113 2.20 -10.61 -10.72
CA GLY A 113 2.51 -11.82 -11.45
C GLY A 113 3.94 -11.93 -12.05
N ARG A 114 4.22 -12.99 -12.78
CA ARG A 114 5.55 -13.50 -13.19
C ARG A 114 6.59 -12.51 -13.73
N LYS A 115 6.21 -11.29 -14.12
CA LYS A 115 7.11 -10.27 -14.70
C LYS A 115 7.61 -9.22 -13.70
N SER A 116 7.04 -9.14 -12.51
CA SER A 116 7.44 -8.19 -11.46
C SER A 116 7.63 -8.95 -10.16
N LYS A 117 8.74 -8.72 -9.50
CA LYS A 117 9.01 -9.22 -8.14
C LYS A 117 8.34 -8.39 -7.05
N ASP A 118 7.66 -7.31 -7.44
CA ASP A 118 7.02 -6.44 -6.47
C ASP A 118 5.80 -7.09 -5.85
N VAL A 119 5.74 -6.94 -4.55
CA VAL A 119 4.62 -7.27 -3.69
C VAL A 119 4.05 -5.96 -3.15
N SER A 120 2.74 -5.85 -3.06
CA SER A 120 2.08 -4.83 -2.30
C SER A 120 1.43 -5.44 -1.06
N PHE A 121 1.81 -4.94 0.09
CA PHE A 121 1.22 -5.30 1.38
C PHE A 121 0.37 -4.14 1.86
N LEU A 122 -0.91 -4.40 2.13
CA LEU A 122 -1.86 -3.41 2.60
C LEU A 122 -2.33 -3.77 4.01
N MET A 123 -2.15 -2.86 4.94
CA MET A 123 -2.66 -2.95 6.30
C MET A 123 -3.72 -1.89 6.54
N ILE A 124 -4.87 -2.31 7.04
CA ILE A 124 -5.99 -1.43 7.38
C ILE A 124 -6.30 -1.64 8.85
N VAL A 125 -6.25 -0.59 9.64
CA VAL A 125 -6.55 -0.64 11.07
C VAL A 125 -7.63 0.37 11.44
N SER A 126 -8.48 -0.01 12.38
CA SER A 126 -9.47 0.86 13.01
C SER A 126 -9.55 0.54 14.49
N GLY A 127 -9.64 1.57 15.32
CA GLY A 127 -9.75 1.42 16.75
C GLY A 127 -10.34 2.67 17.39
N PRO A 128 -10.51 2.66 18.73
CA PRO A 128 -11.13 3.78 19.44
C PRO A 128 -10.42 5.13 19.26
N GLN A 129 -9.11 5.08 18.95
CA GLN A 129 -8.28 6.29 18.79
C GLN A 129 -8.14 6.74 17.34
N GLY A 130 -8.70 6.01 16.38
CA GLY A 130 -8.60 6.38 14.98
C GLY A 130 -8.49 5.21 14.03
N SER A 131 -8.26 5.55 12.76
CA SER A 131 -8.13 4.60 11.66
C SER A 131 -6.93 4.94 10.79
N ALA A 132 -6.29 3.93 10.23
CA ALA A 132 -5.17 4.10 9.31
C ALA A 132 -5.18 3.02 8.22
N VAL A 133 -4.68 3.41 7.06
CA VAL A 133 -4.40 2.52 5.93
C VAL A 133 -2.94 2.71 5.54
N MET A 134 -2.16 1.65 5.54
CA MET A 134 -0.76 1.65 5.15
C MET A 134 -0.54 0.67 4.00
N GLU A 135 0.17 1.10 2.99
CA GLU A 135 0.62 0.26 1.90
C GLU A 135 2.14 0.28 1.80
N ILE A 136 2.72 -0.90 1.66
CA ILE A 136 4.16 -1.09 1.45
C ILE A 136 4.35 -1.80 0.10
N ILE A 137 5.13 -1.20 -0.78
CA ILE A 137 5.43 -1.76 -2.11
C ILE A 137 6.93 -2.04 -2.21
N GLY A 138 7.29 -3.23 -2.67
CA GLY A 138 8.68 -3.61 -2.88
C GLY A 138 8.88 -5.09 -3.20
N ASP A 139 10.14 -5.50 -3.30
CA ASP A 139 10.56 -6.89 -3.49
C ASP A 139 10.86 -7.54 -2.13
N PHE A 140 9.83 -7.94 -1.42
CA PHE A 140 9.94 -8.55 -0.08
C PHE A 140 8.98 -9.74 0.08
N ASN A 141 9.24 -10.57 1.07
CA ASN A 141 8.33 -11.62 1.49
C ASN A 141 7.45 -11.10 2.64
N VAL A 142 6.20 -11.58 2.74
CA VAL A 142 5.28 -11.23 3.85
C VAL A 142 5.92 -11.48 5.22
N LYS A 143 6.72 -12.54 5.35
CA LYS A 143 7.47 -12.83 6.58
C LYS A 143 8.46 -11.72 6.99
N ASP A 144 8.92 -10.94 6.03
CA ASP A 144 9.83 -9.82 6.30
C ASP A 144 9.12 -8.64 6.94
N ILE A 145 7.81 -8.48 6.70
CA ILE A 145 7.01 -7.39 7.26
C ILE A 145 6.95 -7.46 8.79
N SER A 146 6.97 -8.64 9.37
CA SER A 146 6.99 -8.80 10.83
C SER A 146 8.22 -8.14 11.48
N LYS A 147 9.31 -7.96 10.74
CA LYS A 147 10.52 -7.28 11.21
C LYS A 147 10.32 -5.77 11.36
N LEU A 148 9.38 -5.18 10.61
CA LEU A 148 9.06 -3.74 10.71
C LEU A 148 8.29 -3.41 12.00
N SER A 149 7.54 -4.35 12.55
CA SER A 149 6.80 -4.15 13.81
C SER A 149 7.70 -3.90 15.01
N VAL A 150 8.96 -4.35 14.95
CA VAL A 150 9.95 -4.19 16.02
C VAL A 150 10.50 -2.75 16.08
N ILE A 151 10.43 -1.98 14.98
CA ILE A 151 10.97 -0.61 14.93
C ILE A 151 10.13 0.34 15.79
N GLY A 152 8.83 0.11 15.93
CA GLY A 152 7.92 0.94 16.72
C GLY A 152 7.97 0.70 18.23
N GLN A 153 8.64 -0.34 18.71
CA GLN A 153 8.63 -0.75 20.12
C GLN A 153 9.87 -0.32 20.92
N LYS A 154 10.88 0.28 20.29
CA LYS A 154 12.00 0.90 21.05
C LYS A 154 11.59 2.29 21.51
N ARG A 155 10.97 2.37 22.67
CA ARG A 155 10.97 3.52 23.57
C ARG A 155 11.78 3.20 24.80
#